data_37ae464d076570fdb686f9920e6e3447
#
_entry.id   37ae464d076570fdb686f9920e6e3447
#
_cell.length_a   1.000
_cell.length_b   1.000
_cell.length_c   1.000
_cell.angle_alpha   90.00
_cell.angle_beta   90.00
_cell.angle_gamma   90.00
#
_symmetry.space_group_name_H-M   'P 1'
#
loop_
_entity.id
_entity.type
_entity.pdbx_description
1 polymer ?
#
loop_
_entity_poly.entity_id
_entity_poly.type
_entity_poly.pdbx_seq_one_letter_code
_entity_poly.pdbx_strand_id
1 'polypeptide(L)'
;MKASKSLISTLREAPNDAVIASHQLMMRSGLIRKLGNGLYAYMPIGYRSLMKVQKIIREELDNAGLLEIKPTVIVPGDLWKESGRWDKMAGEMLTAQNRQGQDMVVSPTAEEAFTALVREGLSSYKQLPFTLYQINTKYRDEIRPRYGVMRGREFIMMDAYSFDKDQADLDASYDNVAIAYRKIFKRMGLNTISVKADTGSMGGSGSEEFMVESEVGDDTLLLCPDCDYAANVEKAACKRETPLNTAGQPQVKTDLAVEEIATPNVFSIEDMEKFFNEKSTTFLKALIYKVYNCGIDLSSTEEYKNAKTVTEGGVTYIPESFFCVVIRGDLDVNETKLAAVLKASGAELASDEDVLKYSGAPHGFVGPIGLKIPVLADESTIDMHDCVAGSGKEGFHIKHVEIGRDFTPFMTADVRTCKEGDCCPECGGKFYMKKGNELGHIFKLGSKYTKSMNVTYLGESGKPVTPVMGCYGIGVDRTLASIIEGHHDDKGICWPMTVAPYQVAVIPVQYKDQMKEVADSIYDELTNAGIEVILDDRNERPGVKFTDSELIGYPLRIVVGDKNLPNVEFKPRTAENAELVPATEAAAKAIQFVRDELAKLNG
;
A
#
# COMPACT_ATOMS: atom_id res chain seq x y z
N MET A 1 25.27 0.39 -26.85
CA MET A 1 26.20 0.04 -25.74
C MET A 1 26.84 -1.31 -26.02
N LYS A 2 28.15 -1.50 -25.69
CA LYS A 2 28.82 -2.81 -25.77
C LYS A 2 28.79 -3.53 -24.44
N ALA A 3 28.46 -4.82 -24.43
CA ALA A 3 28.34 -5.62 -23.22
C ALA A 3 29.68 -5.73 -22.45
N SER A 4 30.81 -5.76 -23.15
CA SER A 4 32.15 -5.76 -22.57
C SER A 4 32.45 -4.49 -21.72
N LYS A 5 31.63 -3.43 -21.84
CA LYS A 5 31.77 -2.14 -21.15
C LYS A 5 30.63 -1.87 -20.15
N SER A 6 29.69 -2.81 -19.97
CA SER A 6 28.47 -2.60 -19.20
C SER A 6 28.44 -3.28 -17.83
N LEU A 7 29.56 -3.83 -17.38
CA LEU A 7 29.70 -4.49 -16.08
C LEU A 7 28.56 -5.51 -15.83
N ILE A 8 28.28 -6.37 -16.81
CA ILE A 8 27.34 -7.48 -16.66
C ILE A 8 27.93 -8.48 -15.66
N SER A 9 27.24 -8.72 -14.57
CA SER A 9 27.66 -9.60 -13.48
C SER A 9 26.48 -10.42 -12.98
N THR A 10 26.14 -11.47 -13.72
CA THR A 10 25.06 -12.40 -13.39
C THR A 10 25.51 -13.43 -12.35
N LEU A 11 24.57 -13.95 -11.59
CA LEU A 11 24.78 -15.03 -10.61
C LEU A 11 24.03 -16.27 -11.07
N ARG A 12 24.64 -17.44 -10.86
CA ARG A 12 24.00 -18.72 -11.16
C ARG A 12 22.84 -19.00 -10.22
N GLU A 13 23.02 -18.70 -8.94
CA GLU A 13 22.06 -18.93 -7.88
C GLU A 13 21.70 -17.64 -7.16
N ALA A 14 20.48 -17.55 -6.63
CA ALA A 14 20.07 -16.44 -5.82
C ALA A 14 20.66 -16.56 -4.39
N PRO A 15 20.94 -15.44 -3.71
CA PRO A 15 21.24 -15.48 -2.27
C PRO A 15 20.11 -16.12 -1.47
N ASN A 16 20.45 -16.81 -0.37
CA ASN A 16 19.48 -17.54 0.45
C ASN A 16 18.38 -16.68 1.08
N ASP A 17 18.63 -15.38 1.25
CA ASP A 17 17.67 -14.41 1.78
C ASP A 17 16.73 -13.82 0.71
N ALA A 18 16.94 -14.14 -0.56
CA ALA A 18 16.06 -13.75 -1.64
C ALA A 18 14.93 -14.78 -1.81
N VAL A 19 13.76 -14.45 -1.27
CA VAL A 19 12.63 -15.40 -1.19
C VAL A 19 11.69 -15.28 -2.40
N ILE A 20 11.33 -14.04 -2.80
CA ILE A 20 10.39 -13.78 -3.90
C ILE A 20 11.11 -13.68 -5.25
N ALA A 21 10.36 -13.90 -6.34
CA ALA A 21 10.91 -13.95 -7.70
C ALA A 21 11.64 -12.65 -8.10
N SER A 22 11.05 -11.50 -7.86
CA SER A 22 11.67 -10.20 -8.17
C SER A 22 13.01 -10.02 -7.45
N HIS A 23 13.08 -10.32 -6.15
CA HIS A 23 14.33 -10.21 -5.39
C HIS A 23 15.41 -11.16 -5.94
N GLN A 24 15.05 -12.43 -6.18
CA GLN A 24 15.95 -13.42 -6.75
C GLN A 24 16.48 -12.99 -8.13
N LEU A 25 15.58 -12.56 -9.03
CA LEU A 25 15.92 -12.16 -10.38
C LEU A 25 16.76 -10.88 -10.41
N MET A 26 16.43 -9.87 -9.61
CA MET A 26 17.22 -8.64 -9.51
C MET A 26 18.65 -8.90 -9.03
N MET A 27 18.84 -9.79 -8.08
CA MET A 27 20.16 -10.19 -7.59
C MET A 27 20.91 -11.02 -8.62
N ARG A 28 20.27 -12.03 -9.21
CA ARG A 28 20.88 -12.94 -10.19
C ARG A 28 21.26 -12.23 -11.48
N SER A 29 20.39 -11.38 -12.01
CA SER A 29 20.65 -10.63 -13.24
C SER A 29 21.62 -9.46 -13.05
N GLY A 30 22.04 -9.20 -11.82
CA GLY A 30 22.97 -8.11 -11.52
C GLY A 30 22.39 -6.71 -11.61
N LEU A 31 21.08 -6.56 -11.40
CA LEU A 31 20.44 -5.26 -11.36
C LEU A 31 20.71 -4.51 -10.04
N ILE A 32 20.79 -5.25 -8.93
CA ILE A 32 21.07 -4.71 -7.59
C ILE A 32 22.17 -5.50 -6.87
N ARG A 33 22.76 -4.86 -5.86
CA ARG A 33 23.67 -5.49 -4.89
C ARG A 33 23.33 -5.04 -3.48
N LYS A 34 23.33 -5.97 -2.55
CA LYS A 34 23.08 -5.71 -1.12
C LYS A 34 24.32 -5.08 -0.47
N LEU A 35 24.17 -3.95 0.19
CA LEU A 35 25.19 -3.30 1.02
C LEU A 35 24.96 -3.56 2.50
N GLY A 36 23.70 -3.70 2.91
CA GLY A 36 23.31 -3.97 4.28
C GLY A 36 21.88 -4.49 4.34
N ASN A 37 21.37 -4.75 5.53
CA ASN A 37 20.00 -5.20 5.69
C ASN A 37 19.00 -4.08 5.31
N GLY A 38 18.21 -4.30 4.25
CA GLY A 38 17.31 -3.30 3.68
C GLY A 38 18.00 -2.18 2.89
N LEU A 39 19.32 -2.32 2.58
CA LEU A 39 20.10 -1.34 1.83
C LEU A 39 20.67 -1.98 0.56
N TYR A 40 20.26 -1.47 -0.60
CA TYR A 40 20.63 -2.00 -1.91
C TYR A 40 21.18 -0.90 -2.82
N ALA A 41 22.22 -1.23 -3.57
CA ALA A 41 22.74 -0.37 -4.64
C ALA A 41 22.25 -0.89 -5.98
N TYR A 42 21.80 0.01 -6.86
CA TYR A 42 21.51 -0.32 -8.25
C TYR A 42 22.79 -0.38 -9.09
N MET A 43 22.94 -1.46 -9.82
CA MET A 43 24.03 -1.63 -10.77
C MET A 43 23.65 -1.03 -12.14
N PRO A 44 24.60 -0.83 -13.07
CA PRO A 44 24.35 -0.05 -14.29
C PRO A 44 23.10 -0.48 -15.08
N ILE A 45 22.85 -1.77 -15.22
CA ILE A 45 21.67 -2.30 -15.95
C ILE A 45 20.37 -2.01 -15.17
N GLY A 46 20.36 -2.27 -13.85
CA GLY A 46 19.21 -2.00 -13.01
C GLY A 46 18.90 -0.50 -12.91
N TYR A 47 19.94 0.32 -12.81
CA TYR A 47 19.76 1.77 -12.75
C TYR A 47 19.15 2.35 -14.04
N ARG A 48 19.46 1.76 -15.21
CA ARG A 48 18.80 2.16 -16.48
C ARG A 48 17.30 1.94 -16.43
N SER A 49 16.83 0.79 -15.95
CA SER A 49 15.39 0.52 -15.80
C SER A 49 14.76 1.45 -14.77
N LEU A 50 15.41 1.69 -13.63
CA LEU A 50 14.97 2.62 -12.61
C LEU A 50 14.78 4.04 -13.16
N MET A 51 15.74 4.53 -13.95
CA MET A 51 15.66 5.85 -14.60
C MET A 51 14.50 5.93 -15.61
N LYS A 52 14.14 4.84 -16.28
CA LYS A 52 12.98 4.79 -17.18
C LYS A 52 11.66 4.84 -16.42
N VAL A 53 11.57 4.12 -15.29
CA VAL A 53 10.42 4.23 -14.37
C VAL A 53 10.25 5.68 -13.91
N GLN A 54 11.32 6.33 -13.46
CA GLN A 54 11.28 7.74 -13.06
C GLN A 54 10.92 8.68 -14.21
N LYS A 55 11.38 8.38 -15.43
CA LYS A 55 11.07 9.18 -16.61
C LYS A 55 9.57 9.13 -16.94
N ILE A 56 8.96 7.94 -16.92
CA ILE A 56 7.51 7.78 -17.16
C ILE A 56 6.72 8.56 -16.11
N ILE A 57 7.12 8.48 -14.84
CA ILE A 57 6.48 9.23 -13.75
C ILE A 57 6.54 10.74 -14.04
N ARG A 58 7.72 11.29 -14.39
CA ARG A 58 7.87 12.71 -14.72
C ARG A 58 6.98 13.12 -15.87
N GLU A 59 7.02 12.39 -16.96
CA GLU A 59 6.23 12.71 -18.16
C GLU A 59 4.73 12.82 -17.86
N GLU A 60 4.18 11.89 -17.08
CA GLU A 60 2.75 11.91 -16.77
C GLU A 60 2.37 12.98 -15.73
N LEU A 61 3.25 13.24 -14.75
CA LEU A 61 3.00 14.31 -13.77
C LEU A 61 3.14 15.69 -14.38
N ASP A 62 4.15 15.91 -15.23
CA ASP A 62 4.33 17.16 -15.96
C ASP A 62 3.14 17.40 -16.93
N ASN A 63 2.67 16.36 -17.63
CA ASN A 63 1.48 16.41 -18.47
C ASN A 63 0.19 16.71 -17.67
N ALA A 64 0.14 16.33 -16.41
CA ALA A 64 -0.95 16.65 -15.49
C ALA A 64 -0.81 18.04 -14.86
N GLY A 65 0.27 18.79 -15.19
CA GLY A 65 0.51 20.17 -14.73
C GLY A 65 1.16 20.27 -13.35
N LEU A 66 1.74 19.19 -12.82
CA LEU A 66 2.50 19.23 -11.58
C LEU A 66 3.90 19.81 -11.83
N LEU A 67 4.50 20.39 -10.79
CA LEU A 67 5.79 21.08 -10.87
C LEU A 67 6.87 20.34 -10.07
N GLU A 68 7.93 19.88 -10.73
CA GLU A 68 9.05 19.19 -10.06
C GLU A 68 9.92 20.18 -9.29
N ILE A 69 10.24 19.86 -8.03
CA ILE A 69 11.23 20.56 -7.22
C ILE A 69 12.26 19.57 -6.65
N LYS A 70 13.39 20.08 -6.18
CA LYS A 70 14.43 19.24 -5.57
C LYS A 70 14.76 19.71 -4.16
N PRO A 71 13.97 19.34 -3.14
CA PRO A 71 14.29 19.61 -1.74
C PRO A 71 15.46 18.78 -1.26
N THR A 72 16.00 19.14 -0.08
CA THR A 72 17.02 18.36 0.60
C THR A 72 16.44 17.05 1.18
N VAL A 73 17.27 16.00 1.24
CA VAL A 73 16.89 14.73 1.90
C VAL A 73 16.97 14.87 3.42
N ILE A 74 17.97 15.63 3.91
CA ILE A 74 18.15 15.92 5.32
C ILE A 74 17.50 17.26 5.63
N VAL A 75 16.61 17.28 6.62
CA VAL A 75 15.85 18.47 7.03
C VAL A 75 16.03 18.75 8.52
N PRO A 76 15.88 20.01 8.97
CA PRO A 76 15.89 20.34 10.40
C PRO A 76 14.77 19.61 11.16
N GLY A 77 15.11 19.07 12.33
CA GLY A 77 14.15 18.41 13.22
C GLY A 77 13.05 19.37 13.74
N ASP A 78 13.34 20.66 13.77
CA ASP A 78 12.36 21.67 14.21
C ASP A 78 11.09 21.69 13.35
N LEU A 79 11.16 21.38 12.05
CA LEU A 79 9.98 21.26 11.18
C LEU A 79 9.05 20.13 11.65
N TRP A 80 9.62 19.00 12.09
CA TRP A 80 8.88 17.87 12.61
C TRP A 80 8.28 18.13 13.99
N LYS A 81 8.96 18.93 14.82
CA LYS A 81 8.44 19.41 16.10
C LYS A 81 7.27 20.39 15.88
N GLU A 82 7.41 21.30 14.91
CA GLU A 82 6.37 22.27 14.53
C GLU A 82 5.10 21.59 14.01
N SER A 83 5.21 20.52 13.23
CA SER A 83 4.06 19.75 12.74
C SER A 83 3.39 18.88 13.82
N GLY A 84 4.09 18.65 14.96
CA GLY A 84 3.65 17.74 16.02
C GLY A 84 3.83 16.26 15.70
N ARG A 85 4.70 15.91 14.72
CA ARG A 85 4.97 14.51 14.32
C ARG A 85 6.29 13.96 14.87
N TRP A 86 7.11 14.77 15.52
CA TRP A 86 8.43 14.34 16.01
C TRP A 86 8.35 13.04 16.84
N ASP A 87 7.51 13.02 17.88
CA ASP A 87 7.40 11.87 18.75
C ASP A 87 6.60 10.72 18.13
N LYS A 88 5.61 11.04 17.29
CA LYS A 88 4.77 10.04 16.62
C LYS A 88 5.52 9.22 15.59
N MET A 89 6.53 9.80 14.96
CA MET A 89 7.34 9.15 13.91
C MET A 89 8.72 8.71 14.42
N ALA A 90 9.00 8.85 15.73
CA ALA A 90 10.32 8.55 16.31
C ALA A 90 10.81 7.12 16.03
N GLY A 91 9.90 6.14 15.89
CA GLY A 91 10.25 4.76 15.58
C GLY A 91 10.62 4.50 14.11
N GLU A 92 10.30 5.42 13.22
CA GLU A 92 10.54 5.28 11.77
C GLU A 92 11.61 6.23 11.24
N MET A 93 11.91 7.30 11.99
CA MET A 93 12.86 8.33 11.56
C MET A 93 14.30 7.97 11.89
N LEU A 94 15.19 8.15 10.94
CA LEU A 94 16.62 8.21 11.21
C LEU A 94 16.98 9.66 11.57
N THR A 95 17.37 9.88 12.82
CA THR A 95 17.77 11.20 13.34
C THR A 95 19.25 11.27 13.63
N ALA A 96 19.84 12.46 13.52
CA ALA A 96 21.21 12.74 13.87
C ALA A 96 21.31 14.18 14.39
N GLN A 97 22.40 14.50 15.09
CA GLN A 97 22.72 15.89 15.45
C GLN A 97 23.85 16.41 14.56
N ASN A 98 23.71 17.66 14.10
CA ASN A 98 24.80 18.34 13.42
C ASN A 98 25.86 18.82 14.43
N ARG A 99 26.95 19.39 13.94
CA ARG A 99 28.05 19.87 14.80
C ARG A 99 27.67 21.01 15.78
N GLN A 100 26.52 21.64 15.55
CA GLN A 100 25.96 22.70 16.39
C GLN A 100 24.96 22.17 17.42
N GLY A 101 24.73 20.83 17.47
CA GLY A 101 23.78 20.19 18.37
C GLY A 101 22.33 20.31 17.93
N GLN A 102 22.06 20.69 16.67
CA GLN A 102 20.71 20.77 16.14
C GLN A 102 20.27 19.40 15.61
N ASP A 103 19.04 19.01 15.93
CA ASP A 103 18.44 17.79 15.43
C ASP A 103 18.20 17.86 13.93
N MET A 104 18.59 16.81 13.23
CA MET A 104 18.43 16.63 11.79
C MET A 104 17.71 15.31 11.53
N VAL A 105 16.89 15.26 10.50
CA VAL A 105 16.13 14.08 10.10
C VAL A 105 16.46 13.71 8.67
N VAL A 106 16.75 12.44 8.41
CA VAL A 106 16.71 11.89 7.06
C VAL A 106 15.23 11.60 6.75
N SER A 107 14.65 12.36 5.85
CA SER A 107 13.20 12.44 5.65
C SER A 107 12.56 11.09 5.28
N PRO A 108 11.65 10.53 6.10
CA PRO A 108 10.83 9.38 5.72
C PRO A 108 9.67 9.75 4.78
N THR A 109 9.26 11.02 4.81
CA THR A 109 8.25 11.69 3.97
C THR A 109 8.53 13.20 4.01
N ALA A 110 7.84 14.05 3.27
CA ALA A 110 8.25 15.45 3.12
C ALA A 110 7.12 16.50 3.29
N GLU A 111 6.02 16.17 3.95
CA GLU A 111 4.92 17.13 4.24
C GLU A 111 5.46 18.41 4.88
N GLU A 112 6.30 18.26 5.90
CA GLU A 112 6.88 19.38 6.62
C GLU A 112 7.77 20.26 5.74
N ALA A 113 8.62 19.63 4.93
CA ALA A 113 9.55 20.34 4.06
C ALA A 113 8.80 21.14 2.98
N PHE A 114 7.79 20.54 2.33
CA PHE A 114 6.99 21.22 1.31
C PHE A 114 6.15 22.34 1.91
N THR A 115 5.51 22.08 3.05
CA THR A 115 4.73 23.10 3.77
C THR A 115 5.58 24.30 4.17
N ALA A 116 6.81 24.07 4.66
CA ALA A 116 7.74 25.14 5.01
C ALA A 116 8.17 25.96 3.78
N LEU A 117 8.49 25.32 2.64
CA LEU A 117 8.84 25.99 1.40
C LEU A 117 7.68 26.83 0.85
N VAL A 118 6.46 26.30 0.88
CA VAL A 118 5.27 27.01 0.39
C VAL A 118 4.91 28.19 1.29
N ARG A 119 5.09 28.08 2.60
CA ARG A 119 4.85 29.17 3.57
C ARG A 119 5.58 30.45 3.21
N GLU A 120 6.79 30.35 2.68
CA GLU A 120 7.60 31.51 2.31
C GLU A 120 7.15 32.18 1.01
N GLY A 121 6.51 31.44 0.10
CA GLY A 121 6.15 31.91 -1.24
C GLY A 121 4.66 32.19 -1.48
N LEU A 122 3.76 31.59 -0.68
CA LEU A 122 2.32 31.70 -0.86
C LEU A 122 1.78 32.97 -0.19
N SER A 123 1.26 33.89 -0.99
CA SER A 123 0.75 35.17 -0.48
C SER A 123 -0.69 35.47 -0.91
N SER A 124 -1.19 34.90 -2.00
CA SER A 124 -2.48 35.26 -2.60
C SER A 124 -3.23 34.02 -3.14
N TYR A 125 -4.55 34.04 -3.04
CA TYR A 125 -5.44 33.04 -3.64
C TYR A 125 -5.23 32.85 -5.16
N LYS A 126 -4.69 33.87 -5.86
CA LYS A 126 -4.39 33.78 -7.30
C LYS A 126 -3.29 32.80 -7.65
N GLN A 127 -2.49 32.37 -6.66
CA GLN A 127 -1.43 31.38 -6.85
C GLN A 127 -1.96 29.94 -6.74
N LEU A 128 -3.16 29.75 -6.20
CA LEU A 128 -3.78 28.44 -5.95
C LEU A 128 -4.80 28.09 -7.05
N PRO A 129 -5.03 26.79 -7.34
CA PRO A 129 -4.30 25.65 -6.81
C PRO A 129 -2.97 25.40 -7.54
N PHE A 130 -2.06 24.67 -6.88
CA PHE A 130 -0.86 24.11 -7.53
C PHE A 130 -0.41 22.84 -6.80
N THR A 131 0.31 21.98 -7.52
CA THR A 131 0.88 20.74 -6.96
C THR A 131 2.38 20.71 -7.24
N LEU A 132 3.17 20.56 -6.18
CA LEU A 132 4.62 20.37 -6.27
C LEU A 132 4.96 18.90 -6.08
N TYR A 133 5.97 18.37 -6.79
CA TYR A 133 6.44 17.01 -6.56
C TYR A 133 7.96 16.90 -6.57
N GLN A 134 8.46 15.81 -6.03
CA GLN A 134 9.85 15.41 -6.12
C GLN A 134 9.98 13.91 -6.43
N ILE A 135 11.11 13.52 -7.01
CA ILE A 135 11.58 12.13 -7.01
C ILE A 135 12.89 12.14 -6.22
N ASN A 136 12.85 11.58 -5.00
CA ASN A 136 13.96 11.73 -4.07
C ASN A 136 14.12 10.51 -3.16
N THR A 137 15.31 10.37 -2.57
CA THR A 137 15.60 9.34 -1.59
C THR A 137 14.84 9.59 -0.29
N LYS A 138 14.28 8.52 0.27
CA LYS A 138 13.67 8.47 1.59
C LYS A 138 14.36 7.41 2.43
N TYR A 139 14.28 7.57 3.74
CA TYR A 139 14.74 6.57 4.68
C TYR A 139 13.66 6.31 5.74
N ARG A 140 13.32 5.04 5.94
CA ARG A 140 12.47 4.58 7.04
C ARG A 140 13.21 3.48 7.79
N ASP A 141 13.33 3.60 9.11
CA ASP A 141 14.01 2.60 9.93
C ASP A 141 13.14 1.37 10.13
N GLU A 142 12.84 0.72 9.01
CA GLU A 142 12.03 -0.49 8.94
C GLU A 142 12.62 -1.60 9.82
N ILE A 143 11.85 -2.08 10.79
CA ILE A 143 12.30 -3.11 11.74
C ILE A 143 12.64 -4.41 11.01
N ARG A 144 11.82 -4.80 10.03
CA ARG A 144 11.93 -6.05 9.28
C ARG A 144 11.92 -5.80 7.78
N PRO A 145 13.01 -5.23 7.21
CA PRO A 145 13.11 -5.08 5.77
C PRO A 145 13.13 -6.46 5.11
N ARG A 146 12.40 -6.60 4.00
CA ARG A 146 12.21 -7.87 3.29
C ARG A 146 12.02 -7.66 1.80
N TYR A 147 12.18 -8.73 1.03
CA TYR A 147 11.88 -8.75 -0.40
C TYR A 147 12.73 -7.77 -1.24
N GLY A 148 14.01 -7.59 -0.88
CA GLY A 148 14.93 -6.73 -1.62
C GLY A 148 14.52 -5.27 -1.58
N VAL A 149 14.39 -4.65 -2.74
CA VAL A 149 14.00 -3.24 -2.88
C VAL A 149 12.48 -3.02 -2.79
N MET A 150 11.68 -4.08 -2.65
CA MET A 150 10.23 -3.93 -2.47
C MET A 150 9.89 -3.31 -1.10
N ARG A 151 10.64 -3.67 -0.05
CA ARG A 151 10.51 -3.11 1.30
C ARG A 151 11.89 -2.94 1.94
N GLY A 152 12.66 -1.97 1.43
CA GLY A 152 13.97 -1.55 1.95
C GLY A 152 13.85 -0.43 2.97
N ARG A 153 14.98 -0.10 3.61
CA ARG A 153 15.11 1.05 4.52
C ARG A 153 15.36 2.35 3.77
N GLU A 154 16.27 2.32 2.81
CA GLU A 154 16.52 3.43 1.87
C GLU A 154 15.86 3.09 0.54
N PHE A 155 15.08 4.02 0.00
CA PHE A 155 14.33 3.84 -1.24
C PHE A 155 14.06 5.18 -1.91
N ILE A 156 13.71 5.13 -3.19
CA ILE A 156 13.31 6.31 -3.96
C ILE A 156 11.78 6.39 -3.99
N MET A 157 11.27 7.56 -3.64
CA MET A 157 9.84 7.86 -3.70
C MET A 157 9.61 9.06 -4.62
N MET A 158 8.63 8.97 -5.47
CA MET A 158 7.96 10.17 -5.96
C MET A 158 6.91 10.55 -4.93
N ASP A 159 7.00 11.75 -4.40
CA ASP A 159 6.01 12.31 -3.50
C ASP A 159 5.61 13.71 -3.95
N ALA A 160 4.29 13.94 -4.01
CA ALA A 160 3.68 15.19 -4.45
C ALA A 160 2.74 15.75 -3.39
N TYR A 161 2.57 17.07 -3.38
CA TYR A 161 1.76 17.79 -2.42
C TYR A 161 1.00 18.88 -3.14
N SER A 162 -0.34 18.82 -3.09
CA SER A 162 -1.18 19.90 -3.59
C SER A 162 -1.47 20.92 -2.50
N PHE A 163 -1.63 22.16 -2.93
CA PHE A 163 -2.07 23.27 -2.10
C PHE A 163 -3.29 23.88 -2.80
N ASP A 164 -4.41 23.85 -2.11
CA ASP A 164 -5.73 24.10 -2.67
C ASP A 164 -6.47 25.13 -1.81
N LYS A 165 -7.38 25.91 -2.41
CA LYS A 165 -8.12 26.96 -1.68
C LYS A 165 -9.13 26.38 -0.72
N ASP A 166 -9.80 25.30 -1.15
CA ASP A 166 -10.90 24.65 -0.44
C ASP A 166 -11.00 23.17 -0.80
N GLN A 167 -12.02 22.50 -0.27
CA GLN A 167 -12.24 21.07 -0.51
C GLN A 167 -12.55 20.76 -1.98
N ALA A 168 -13.22 21.63 -2.71
CA ALA A 168 -13.55 21.38 -4.12
C ALA A 168 -12.31 21.43 -5.02
N ASP A 169 -11.40 22.40 -4.78
CA ASP A 169 -10.11 22.45 -5.46
C ASP A 169 -9.24 21.22 -5.09
N LEU A 170 -9.23 20.81 -3.82
CA LEU A 170 -8.53 19.60 -3.37
C LEU A 170 -9.06 18.34 -4.06
N ASP A 171 -10.38 18.20 -4.18
CA ASP A 171 -11.00 17.07 -4.87
C ASP A 171 -10.58 17.02 -6.34
N ALA A 172 -10.55 18.17 -7.02
CA ALA A 172 -10.09 18.28 -8.41
C ALA A 172 -8.59 17.94 -8.57
N SER A 173 -7.74 18.42 -7.66
CA SER A 173 -6.30 18.09 -7.64
C SER A 173 -6.09 16.58 -7.40
N TYR A 174 -6.84 16.00 -6.49
CA TYR A 174 -6.81 14.57 -6.17
C TYR A 174 -7.18 13.71 -7.38
N ASP A 175 -8.28 14.01 -8.04
CA ASP A 175 -8.74 13.28 -9.23
C ASP A 175 -7.75 13.38 -10.39
N ASN A 176 -7.16 14.58 -10.61
CA ASN A 176 -6.13 14.80 -11.63
C ASN A 176 -4.90 13.90 -11.39
N VAL A 177 -4.42 13.83 -10.16
CA VAL A 177 -3.29 12.96 -9.80
C VAL A 177 -3.66 11.49 -9.91
N ALA A 178 -4.87 11.09 -9.51
CA ALA A 178 -5.35 9.71 -9.66
C ALA A 178 -5.36 9.26 -11.14
N ILE A 179 -5.77 10.15 -12.05
CA ILE A 179 -5.74 9.90 -13.50
C ILE A 179 -4.29 9.72 -13.98
N ALA A 180 -3.36 10.59 -13.53
CA ALA A 180 -1.95 10.48 -13.88
C ALA A 180 -1.35 9.15 -13.39
N TYR A 181 -1.68 8.69 -12.17
CA TYR A 181 -1.21 7.42 -11.62
C TYR A 181 -1.64 6.22 -12.46
N ARG A 182 -2.92 6.17 -12.89
CA ARG A 182 -3.41 5.11 -13.77
C ARG A 182 -2.62 5.04 -15.07
N LYS A 183 -2.28 6.19 -15.68
CA LYS A 183 -1.46 6.26 -16.89
C LYS A 183 -0.02 5.81 -16.62
N ILE A 184 0.59 6.26 -15.52
CA ILE A 184 1.94 5.87 -15.11
C ILE A 184 2.05 4.35 -15.04
N PHE A 185 1.19 3.68 -14.27
CA PHE A 185 1.25 2.23 -14.08
C PHE A 185 0.92 1.47 -15.36
N LYS A 186 -0.07 1.90 -16.14
CA LYS A 186 -0.40 1.31 -17.44
C LYS A 186 0.80 1.34 -18.39
N ARG A 187 1.49 2.48 -18.50
CA ARG A 187 2.70 2.62 -19.34
C ARG A 187 3.85 1.72 -18.91
N MET A 188 3.87 1.30 -17.65
CA MET A 188 4.84 0.35 -17.10
C MET A 188 4.41 -1.11 -17.23
N GLY A 189 3.25 -1.38 -17.85
CA GLY A 189 2.70 -2.73 -18.00
C GLY A 189 2.03 -3.26 -16.74
N LEU A 190 1.67 -2.40 -15.79
CA LEU A 190 1.01 -2.78 -14.54
C LEU A 190 -0.49 -2.46 -14.59
N ASN A 191 -1.31 -3.47 -14.30
CA ASN A 191 -2.75 -3.30 -14.11
C ASN A 191 -2.99 -3.04 -12.62
N THR A 192 -3.25 -1.79 -12.26
CA THR A 192 -3.51 -1.41 -10.88
C THR A 192 -5.00 -1.30 -10.60
N ILE A 193 -5.38 -1.69 -9.39
CA ILE A 193 -6.71 -1.52 -8.81
C ILE A 193 -6.61 -0.39 -7.79
N SER A 194 -7.48 0.61 -7.91
CA SER A 194 -7.62 1.64 -6.88
C SER A 194 -8.52 1.11 -5.77
N VAL A 195 -8.01 1.07 -4.54
CA VAL A 195 -8.74 0.56 -3.39
C VAL A 195 -8.91 1.63 -2.32
N LYS A 196 -10.08 1.67 -1.68
CA LYS A 196 -10.31 2.52 -0.51
C LYS A 196 -9.41 2.05 0.64
N ALA A 197 -8.69 2.98 1.26
CA ALA A 197 -7.72 2.71 2.30
C ALA A 197 -7.96 3.55 3.56
N ASP A 198 -7.33 3.15 4.67
CA ASP A 198 -7.27 3.96 5.87
C ASP A 198 -6.24 5.09 5.71
N THR A 199 -6.48 6.24 6.36
CA THR A 199 -5.56 7.38 6.31
C THR A 199 -4.39 7.27 7.27
N GLY A 200 -4.43 6.36 8.22
CA GLY A 200 -3.36 6.06 9.18
C GLY A 200 -2.79 7.29 9.89
N SER A 201 -1.48 7.28 10.12
CA SER A 201 -0.73 8.39 10.74
C SER A 201 -0.71 9.67 9.90
N MET A 202 -0.96 9.57 8.59
CA MET A 202 -1.04 10.73 7.69
C MET A 202 -2.24 11.59 8.03
N GLY A 203 -3.38 10.97 8.37
CA GLY A 203 -4.65 11.64 8.66
C GLY A 203 -5.32 12.16 7.41
N GLY A 204 -6.43 12.89 7.57
CA GLY A 204 -7.21 13.44 6.47
C GLY A 204 -8.60 12.84 6.37
N SER A 205 -9.34 13.17 5.30
CA SER A 205 -10.74 12.76 5.11
C SER A 205 -10.93 11.56 4.19
N GLY A 206 -9.90 11.12 3.48
CA GLY A 206 -9.97 9.97 2.57
C GLY A 206 -8.63 9.64 1.95
N SER A 207 -8.47 8.37 1.56
CA SER A 207 -7.30 7.91 0.84
C SER A 207 -7.62 6.74 -0.08
N GLU A 208 -6.82 6.59 -1.13
CA GLU A 208 -6.86 5.46 -2.06
C GLU A 208 -5.45 4.94 -2.33
N GLU A 209 -5.32 3.62 -2.34
CA GLU A 209 -4.12 2.90 -2.72
C GLU A 209 -4.23 2.36 -4.15
N PHE A 210 -3.15 2.48 -4.90
CA PHE A 210 -3.00 1.85 -6.21
C PHE A 210 -2.26 0.52 -6.03
N MET A 211 -3.03 -0.56 -6.05
CA MET A 211 -2.58 -1.91 -5.77
C MET A 211 -2.36 -2.69 -7.05
N VAL A 212 -1.35 -3.54 -7.07
CA VAL A 212 -1.19 -4.59 -8.08
C VAL A 212 -1.39 -5.95 -7.44
N GLU A 213 -2.17 -6.82 -8.08
CA GLU A 213 -2.33 -8.20 -7.60
C GLU A 213 -0.96 -8.90 -7.58
N SER A 214 -0.65 -9.57 -6.46
CA SER A 214 0.60 -10.28 -6.25
C SER A 214 0.42 -11.37 -5.20
N GLU A 215 0.78 -12.61 -5.51
CA GLU A 215 0.72 -13.73 -4.56
C GLU A 215 1.59 -13.50 -3.31
N VAL A 216 2.62 -12.67 -3.44
CA VAL A 216 3.54 -12.30 -2.34
C VAL A 216 3.20 -10.94 -1.72
N GLY A 217 2.03 -10.38 -2.02
CA GLY A 217 1.57 -9.11 -1.48
C GLY A 217 1.34 -9.13 0.02
N ASP A 218 1.66 -8.02 0.68
CA ASP A 218 1.46 -7.85 2.12
C ASP A 218 0.00 -7.56 2.46
N ASP A 219 -0.71 -6.88 1.56
CA ASP A 219 -2.07 -6.42 1.79
C ASP A 219 -3.10 -7.43 1.30
N THR A 220 -4.25 -7.45 1.98
CA THR A 220 -5.40 -8.26 1.59
C THR A 220 -6.50 -7.34 1.04
N LEU A 221 -6.89 -7.60 -0.19
CA LEU A 221 -7.88 -6.82 -0.93
C LEU A 221 -9.20 -7.57 -0.99
N LEU A 222 -10.29 -6.87 -0.74
CA LEU A 222 -11.65 -7.32 -0.96
C LEU A 222 -12.20 -6.64 -2.21
N LEU A 223 -12.53 -7.46 -3.19
CA LEU A 223 -12.93 -7.04 -4.53
C LEU A 223 -14.33 -7.55 -4.83
N CYS A 224 -15.17 -6.71 -5.45
CA CYS A 224 -16.47 -7.11 -5.92
C CYS A 224 -16.41 -7.53 -7.39
N PRO A 225 -16.94 -8.72 -7.78
CA PRO A 225 -16.97 -9.12 -9.17
C PRO A 225 -18.04 -8.41 -10.00
N ASP A 226 -19.03 -7.78 -9.36
CA ASP A 226 -20.23 -7.24 -10.00
C ASP A 226 -20.22 -5.69 -10.11
N CYS A 227 -19.25 -5.02 -9.46
CA CYS A 227 -19.07 -3.57 -9.57
C CYS A 227 -17.60 -3.19 -9.26
N ASP A 228 -17.26 -1.90 -9.36
CA ASP A 228 -15.90 -1.38 -9.16
C ASP A 228 -15.50 -1.22 -7.68
N TYR A 229 -16.27 -1.78 -6.73
CA TYR A 229 -15.90 -1.70 -5.32
C TYR A 229 -14.66 -2.53 -5.04
N ALA A 230 -13.64 -1.86 -4.53
CA ALA A 230 -12.40 -2.44 -4.07
C ALA A 230 -11.96 -1.74 -2.77
N ALA A 231 -11.50 -2.50 -1.79
CA ALA A 231 -11.01 -1.95 -0.53
C ALA A 231 -9.94 -2.86 0.09
N ASN A 232 -8.98 -2.26 0.80
CA ASN A 232 -8.14 -2.99 1.74
C ASN A 232 -9.00 -3.52 2.89
N VAL A 233 -8.72 -4.73 3.37
CA VAL A 233 -9.49 -5.37 4.45
C VAL A 233 -9.62 -4.48 5.70
N GLU A 234 -8.62 -3.63 5.96
CA GLU A 234 -8.62 -2.69 7.08
C GLU A 234 -9.72 -1.62 6.98
N LYS A 235 -10.19 -1.32 5.75
CA LYS A 235 -11.19 -0.29 5.47
C LYS A 235 -12.48 -0.83 4.87
N ALA A 236 -12.47 -2.07 4.39
CA ALA A 236 -13.61 -2.65 3.69
C ALA A 236 -14.89 -2.60 4.51
N ALA A 237 -15.98 -2.15 3.89
CA ALA A 237 -17.33 -2.25 4.44
C ALA A 237 -18.10 -3.36 3.69
N CYS A 238 -19.09 -3.93 4.35
CA CYS A 238 -19.97 -4.91 3.71
C CYS A 238 -21.44 -4.60 4.02
N LYS A 239 -22.31 -5.08 3.17
CA LYS A 239 -23.74 -4.94 3.39
C LYS A 239 -24.16 -5.68 4.65
N ARG A 240 -24.93 -5.02 5.51
CA ARG A 240 -25.48 -5.64 6.70
C ARG A 240 -26.43 -6.79 6.30
N GLU A 241 -26.24 -7.93 6.91
CA GLU A 241 -27.08 -9.11 6.76
C GLU A 241 -28.17 -9.13 7.84
N THR A 242 -29.35 -9.61 7.52
CA THR A 242 -30.39 -9.87 8.52
C THR A 242 -29.94 -11.04 9.41
N PRO A 243 -29.88 -10.89 10.74
CA PRO A 243 -29.51 -11.99 11.63
C PRO A 243 -30.52 -13.14 11.54
N LEU A 244 -29.99 -14.35 11.39
CA LEU A 244 -30.81 -15.56 11.31
C LEU A 244 -30.66 -16.42 12.56
N ASN A 245 -31.77 -17.01 13.00
CA ASN A 245 -31.76 -18.03 14.06
C ASN A 245 -31.19 -19.36 13.56
N THR A 246 -31.08 -20.33 14.43
CA THR A 246 -30.55 -21.66 14.12
C THR A 246 -31.33 -22.40 13.02
N ALA A 247 -32.65 -22.12 12.88
CA ALA A 247 -33.50 -22.65 11.82
C ALA A 247 -33.36 -21.93 10.47
N GLY A 248 -32.54 -20.87 10.39
CA GLY A 248 -32.34 -20.07 9.17
C GLY A 248 -33.45 -19.06 8.91
N GLN A 249 -34.24 -18.70 9.92
CA GLN A 249 -35.28 -17.67 9.84
C GLN A 249 -34.80 -16.39 10.52
N PRO A 250 -35.29 -15.19 10.13
CA PRO A 250 -34.99 -13.95 10.84
C PRO A 250 -35.24 -14.09 12.34
N GLN A 251 -34.31 -13.56 13.14
CA GLN A 251 -34.48 -13.55 14.58
C GLN A 251 -35.68 -12.68 14.98
N VAL A 252 -36.36 -13.05 16.04
CA VAL A 252 -37.57 -12.38 16.52
C VAL A 252 -37.39 -11.98 17.97
N LYS A 253 -37.84 -10.78 18.31
CA LYS A 253 -37.77 -10.24 19.67
C LYS A 253 -38.47 -11.16 20.66
N THR A 254 -37.83 -11.37 21.81
CA THR A 254 -38.36 -12.19 22.89
C THR A 254 -38.78 -11.34 24.10
N ASP A 255 -39.89 -11.72 24.76
CA ASP A 255 -40.31 -11.16 26.06
C ASP A 255 -39.81 -12.00 27.25
N LEU A 256 -39.07 -13.08 27.00
CA LEU A 256 -38.48 -13.91 28.04
C LEU A 256 -37.44 -13.11 28.83
N ALA A 257 -37.43 -13.29 30.13
CA ALA A 257 -36.41 -12.69 31.00
C ALA A 257 -35.04 -13.36 30.73
N VAL A 258 -33.99 -12.63 30.97
CA VAL A 258 -32.62 -13.15 30.90
C VAL A 258 -32.50 -14.34 31.87
N GLU A 259 -31.98 -15.46 31.36
CA GLU A 259 -31.74 -16.69 32.13
C GLU A 259 -30.23 -16.99 32.20
N GLU A 260 -29.69 -17.11 33.44
CA GLU A 260 -28.29 -17.49 33.68
C GLU A 260 -28.16 -19.03 33.60
N ILE A 261 -27.23 -19.51 32.79
CA ILE A 261 -26.98 -20.93 32.55
C ILE A 261 -25.53 -21.26 32.91
N ALA A 262 -25.35 -22.30 33.73
CA ALA A 262 -24.03 -22.80 34.04
C ALA A 262 -23.41 -23.52 32.83
N THR A 263 -22.27 -23.04 32.41
CA THR A 263 -21.54 -23.49 31.19
C THR A 263 -20.07 -23.79 31.53
N PRO A 264 -19.81 -24.79 32.36
CA PRO A 264 -18.45 -25.13 32.76
C PRO A 264 -17.63 -25.59 31.53
N ASN A 265 -16.41 -25.01 31.40
CA ASN A 265 -15.48 -25.31 30.28
C ASN A 265 -16.00 -24.90 28.90
N VAL A 266 -16.91 -23.94 28.77
CA VAL A 266 -17.37 -23.37 27.51
C VAL A 266 -16.73 -21.98 27.37
N PHE A 267 -15.65 -21.87 26.59
CA PHE A 267 -14.85 -20.65 26.47
C PHE A 267 -14.91 -20.01 25.08
N SER A 268 -15.07 -20.84 24.06
CA SER A 268 -15.06 -20.41 22.65
C SER A 268 -16.47 -20.40 22.06
N ILE A 269 -16.63 -19.71 20.95
CA ILE A 269 -17.88 -19.72 20.17
C ILE A 269 -18.23 -21.13 19.71
N GLU A 270 -17.22 -21.93 19.32
CA GLU A 270 -17.42 -23.33 18.94
C GLU A 270 -17.90 -24.21 20.10
N ASP A 271 -17.44 -23.93 21.31
CA ASP A 271 -17.95 -24.63 22.52
C ASP A 271 -19.38 -24.23 22.81
N MET A 272 -19.71 -22.92 22.64
CA MET A 272 -21.08 -22.43 22.79
C MET A 272 -22.02 -23.08 21.78
N GLU A 273 -21.63 -23.18 20.49
CA GLU A 273 -22.42 -23.85 19.46
C GLU A 273 -22.77 -25.30 19.83
N LYS A 274 -21.79 -26.02 20.36
CA LYS A 274 -21.98 -27.42 20.81
C LYS A 274 -22.86 -27.50 22.04
N PHE A 275 -22.63 -26.63 23.04
CA PHE A 275 -23.34 -26.63 24.30
C PHE A 275 -24.81 -26.25 24.14
N PHE A 276 -25.09 -25.14 23.44
CA PHE A 276 -26.44 -24.64 23.24
C PHE A 276 -27.16 -25.29 22.07
N ASN A 277 -26.46 -26.02 21.21
CA ASN A 277 -26.95 -26.52 19.93
C ASN A 277 -27.55 -25.42 19.07
N GLU A 278 -26.89 -24.28 19.07
CA GLU A 278 -27.27 -23.07 18.33
C GLU A 278 -26.11 -22.61 17.45
N LYS A 279 -26.40 -21.81 16.42
CA LYS A 279 -25.39 -21.24 15.52
C LYS A 279 -24.76 -19.99 16.13
N SER A 280 -23.50 -19.75 15.81
CA SER A 280 -22.75 -18.55 16.21
C SER A 280 -23.43 -17.23 15.83
N THR A 281 -24.32 -17.25 14.82
CA THR A 281 -25.13 -16.09 14.41
C THR A 281 -26.16 -15.66 15.46
N THR A 282 -26.44 -16.46 16.47
CA THR A 282 -27.34 -16.11 17.58
C THR A 282 -26.59 -15.60 18.83
N PHE A 283 -25.26 -15.61 18.81
CA PHE A 283 -24.44 -15.23 19.95
C PHE A 283 -23.96 -13.79 19.84
N LEU A 284 -23.94 -13.09 20.99
CA LEU A 284 -23.29 -11.81 21.16
C LEU A 284 -21.91 -12.03 21.78
N LYS A 285 -20.86 -11.88 20.97
CA LYS A 285 -19.47 -11.93 21.41
C LYS A 285 -19.09 -10.57 21.98
N ALA A 286 -18.71 -10.52 23.26
CA ALA A 286 -18.28 -9.32 23.95
C ALA A 286 -16.78 -9.37 24.23
N LEU A 287 -16.04 -8.36 23.78
CA LEU A 287 -14.59 -8.26 23.85
C LEU A 287 -14.19 -6.92 24.48
N ILE A 288 -13.22 -6.93 25.39
CA ILE A 288 -12.68 -5.70 25.96
C ILE A 288 -11.50 -5.24 25.13
N TYR A 289 -11.55 -4.00 24.68
CA TYR A 289 -10.49 -3.32 23.93
C TYR A 289 -9.89 -2.19 24.74
N LYS A 290 -8.57 -2.11 24.73
CA LYS A 290 -7.80 -0.97 25.18
C LYS A 290 -7.63 0.00 24.03
N VAL A 291 -7.95 1.27 24.25
CA VAL A 291 -7.97 2.32 23.23
C VAL A 291 -7.05 3.47 23.64
N TYR A 292 -6.17 3.86 22.74
CA TYR A 292 -5.17 4.90 22.96
C TYR A 292 -5.59 6.23 22.36
N ASN A 293 -5.50 7.30 23.15
CA ASN A 293 -5.81 8.67 22.73
C ASN A 293 -7.23 8.80 22.15
N CYS A 294 -8.22 8.32 22.87
CA CYS A 294 -9.63 8.35 22.48
C CYS A 294 -10.15 9.78 22.35
N GLY A 295 -10.56 10.16 21.13
CA GLY A 295 -11.00 11.53 20.80
C GLY A 295 -12.51 11.78 20.88
N ILE A 296 -13.31 10.79 21.32
CA ILE A 296 -14.75 10.98 21.56
C ILE A 296 -15.04 11.32 23.02
N ASP A 297 -16.15 12.02 23.26
CA ASP A 297 -16.58 12.38 24.63
C ASP A 297 -17.18 11.16 25.33
N LEU A 298 -16.56 10.74 26.43
CA LEU A 298 -16.98 9.62 27.27
C LEU A 298 -17.58 10.09 28.62
N SER A 299 -17.79 11.38 28.82
CA SER A 299 -18.25 11.96 30.12
C SER A 299 -19.63 11.45 30.59
N SER A 300 -20.42 10.90 29.66
CA SER A 300 -21.73 10.29 29.99
C SER A 300 -21.62 8.88 30.58
N THR A 301 -20.44 8.24 30.52
CA THR A 301 -20.20 6.88 31.04
C THR A 301 -19.70 6.94 32.49
N GLU A 302 -20.04 5.93 33.31
CA GLU A 302 -19.70 5.93 34.73
C GLU A 302 -18.20 5.96 34.97
N GLU A 303 -17.44 5.16 34.24
CA GLU A 303 -15.97 5.03 34.38
C GLU A 303 -15.23 6.33 33.99
N TYR A 304 -15.70 7.05 32.96
CA TYR A 304 -14.99 8.20 32.39
C TYR A 304 -15.61 9.57 32.75
N LYS A 305 -16.58 9.63 33.65
CA LYS A 305 -17.26 10.87 34.06
C LYS A 305 -16.28 11.99 34.49
N ASN A 306 -15.16 11.61 35.09
CA ASN A 306 -14.12 12.53 35.56
C ASN A 306 -12.74 12.18 34.93
N ALA A 307 -12.70 11.61 33.73
CA ALA A 307 -11.47 11.23 33.11
C ALA A 307 -10.57 12.44 32.84
N LYS A 308 -9.26 12.25 33.02
CA LYS A 308 -8.27 13.27 32.65
C LYS A 308 -8.12 13.28 31.13
N THR A 309 -8.35 14.46 30.57
CA THR A 309 -8.11 14.69 29.13
C THR A 309 -6.79 15.43 28.92
N VAL A 310 -6.18 15.19 27.77
CA VAL A 310 -5.01 15.91 27.27
C VAL A 310 -5.43 16.65 26.02
N THR A 311 -4.94 17.88 25.85
CA THR A 311 -5.19 18.66 24.63
C THR A 311 -3.85 18.97 23.96
N GLU A 312 -3.66 18.43 22.76
CA GLU A 312 -2.47 18.64 21.93
C GLU A 312 -2.88 18.99 20.51
N GLY A 313 -2.26 20.02 19.94
CA GLY A 313 -2.56 20.44 18.58
C GLY A 313 -4.01 20.86 18.33
N GLY A 314 -4.75 21.24 19.40
CA GLY A 314 -6.18 21.59 19.33
C GLY A 314 -7.13 20.39 19.31
N VAL A 315 -6.63 19.18 19.51
CA VAL A 315 -7.41 17.95 19.69
C VAL A 315 -7.37 17.56 21.15
N THR A 316 -8.56 17.33 21.74
CA THR A 316 -8.68 16.84 23.12
C THR A 316 -8.98 15.35 23.10
N TYR A 317 -8.27 14.56 23.90
CA TYR A 317 -8.41 13.10 23.95
C TYR A 317 -8.20 12.56 25.37
N ILE A 318 -8.68 11.33 25.60
CA ILE A 318 -8.39 10.54 26.81
C ILE A 318 -7.19 9.63 26.44
N PRO A 319 -6.03 9.70 27.14
CA PRO A 319 -4.84 8.96 26.77
C PRO A 319 -5.03 7.45 26.71
N GLU A 320 -5.77 6.90 27.64
CA GLU A 320 -6.08 5.47 27.72
C GLU A 320 -7.53 5.27 28.14
N SER A 321 -8.25 4.45 27.41
CA SER A 321 -9.64 4.10 27.72
C SER A 321 -9.95 2.65 27.34
N PHE A 322 -11.01 2.09 27.92
CA PHE A 322 -11.44 0.72 27.68
C PHE A 322 -12.88 0.71 27.19
N PHE A 323 -13.14 -0.18 26.21
CA PHE A 323 -14.46 -0.36 25.62
C PHE A 323 -14.83 -1.84 25.62
N CYS A 324 -16.08 -2.14 25.90
CA CYS A 324 -16.63 -3.43 25.56
C CYS A 324 -17.19 -3.35 24.14
N VAL A 325 -16.61 -4.08 23.21
CA VAL A 325 -17.11 -4.21 21.83
C VAL A 325 -17.97 -5.45 21.73
N VAL A 326 -19.23 -5.27 21.33
CA VAL A 326 -20.21 -6.35 21.15
C VAL A 326 -20.42 -6.57 19.66
N ILE A 327 -20.22 -7.80 19.21
CA ILE A 327 -20.31 -8.20 17.81
C ILE A 327 -21.01 -9.54 17.67
N ARG A 328 -21.59 -9.86 16.51
CA ARG A 328 -22.18 -11.18 16.23
C ARG A 328 -21.11 -12.28 16.35
N GLY A 329 -21.44 -13.41 16.92
CA GLY A 329 -20.49 -14.45 17.34
C GLY A 329 -19.59 -15.01 16.23
N ASP A 330 -20.04 -15.06 14.97
CA ASP A 330 -19.30 -15.53 13.81
C ASP A 330 -18.35 -14.49 13.18
N LEU A 331 -18.30 -13.27 13.75
CA LEU A 331 -17.54 -12.14 13.21
C LEU A 331 -16.41 -11.72 14.13
N ASP A 332 -15.44 -10.99 13.58
CA ASP A 332 -14.28 -10.46 14.29
C ASP A 332 -14.19 -8.94 14.16
N VAL A 333 -13.68 -8.32 15.22
CA VAL A 333 -13.49 -6.87 15.27
C VAL A 333 -12.26 -6.50 14.44
N ASN A 334 -12.39 -5.40 13.69
CA ASN A 334 -11.31 -4.73 12.98
C ASN A 334 -10.79 -3.58 13.85
N GLU A 335 -9.59 -3.71 14.37
CA GLU A 335 -8.98 -2.73 15.28
C GLU A 335 -8.76 -1.37 14.62
N THR A 336 -8.44 -1.35 13.32
CA THR A 336 -8.28 -0.11 12.54
C THR A 336 -9.61 0.64 12.43
N LYS A 337 -10.70 -0.05 12.11
CA LYS A 337 -12.05 0.56 12.09
C LYS A 337 -12.46 1.03 13.47
N LEU A 338 -12.21 0.23 14.51
CA LEU A 338 -12.53 0.59 15.90
C LEU A 338 -11.80 1.87 16.31
N ALA A 339 -10.50 1.95 16.06
CA ALA A 339 -9.71 3.14 16.33
C ALA A 339 -10.23 4.37 15.55
N ALA A 340 -10.57 4.21 14.28
CA ALA A 340 -11.10 5.29 13.45
C ALA A 340 -12.44 5.83 13.96
N VAL A 341 -13.37 4.95 14.34
CA VAL A 341 -14.69 5.31 14.90
C VAL A 341 -14.55 6.08 16.22
N LEU A 342 -13.58 5.67 17.05
CA LEU A 342 -13.31 6.30 18.36
C LEU A 342 -12.39 7.53 18.25
N LYS A 343 -11.97 7.91 17.04
CA LYS A 343 -10.98 8.99 16.78
C LYS A 343 -9.71 8.79 17.61
N ALA A 344 -9.29 7.56 17.76
CA ALA A 344 -8.18 7.11 18.56
C ALA A 344 -6.91 6.92 17.73
N SER A 345 -5.75 6.92 18.37
CA SER A 345 -4.48 6.61 17.70
C SER A 345 -4.24 5.11 17.52
N GLY A 346 -5.00 4.26 18.23
CA GLY A 346 -4.94 2.81 18.13
C GLY A 346 -5.90 2.12 19.08
N ALA A 347 -6.19 0.86 18.80
CA ALA A 347 -6.97 -0.03 19.67
C ALA A 347 -6.35 -1.43 19.61
N GLU A 348 -6.36 -2.13 20.72
CA GLU A 348 -5.89 -3.53 20.81
C GLU A 348 -6.74 -4.30 21.84
N LEU A 349 -6.77 -5.62 21.74
CA LEU A 349 -7.40 -6.44 22.76
C LEU A 349 -6.77 -6.18 24.13
N ALA A 350 -7.58 -5.99 25.14
CA ALA A 350 -7.13 -5.75 26.51
C ALA A 350 -6.42 -6.98 27.09
N SER A 351 -5.50 -6.75 28.02
CA SER A 351 -4.84 -7.84 28.76
C SER A 351 -5.83 -8.63 29.62
N ASP A 352 -5.50 -9.86 29.98
CA ASP A 352 -6.34 -10.69 30.88
C ASP A 352 -6.65 -9.99 32.19
N GLU A 353 -5.70 -9.22 32.74
CA GLU A 353 -5.86 -8.43 33.96
C GLU A 353 -6.89 -7.32 33.76
N ASP A 354 -6.80 -6.58 32.65
CA ASP A 354 -7.75 -5.51 32.33
C ASP A 354 -9.13 -6.07 32.02
N VAL A 355 -9.21 -7.19 31.30
CA VAL A 355 -10.49 -7.87 31.04
C VAL A 355 -11.20 -8.21 32.35
N LEU A 356 -10.51 -8.88 33.28
CA LEU A 356 -11.06 -9.21 34.58
C LEU A 356 -11.46 -7.97 35.39
N LYS A 357 -10.64 -6.93 35.38
CA LYS A 357 -10.87 -5.67 36.07
C LYS A 357 -12.15 -4.95 35.62
N TYR A 358 -12.37 -4.87 34.32
CA TYR A 358 -13.46 -4.07 33.75
C TYR A 358 -14.74 -4.88 33.49
N SER A 359 -14.66 -6.19 33.28
CA SER A 359 -15.85 -7.03 33.05
C SER A 359 -16.26 -7.91 34.23
N GLY A 360 -15.36 -8.13 35.18
CA GLY A 360 -15.61 -9.04 36.31
C GLY A 360 -15.47 -10.52 35.96
N ALA A 361 -15.15 -10.88 34.72
CA ALA A 361 -15.00 -12.24 34.23
C ALA A 361 -13.80 -12.39 33.31
N PRO A 362 -13.21 -13.58 33.21
CA PRO A 362 -12.16 -13.86 32.24
C PRO A 362 -12.71 -13.92 30.80
N HIS A 363 -11.81 -13.92 29.83
CA HIS A 363 -12.15 -14.16 28.43
C HIS A 363 -13.08 -15.39 28.27
N GLY A 364 -14.03 -15.30 27.32
CA GLY A 364 -15.05 -16.32 27.10
C GLY A 364 -16.34 -16.10 27.90
N PHE A 365 -16.31 -15.38 29.03
CA PHE A 365 -17.48 -15.12 29.87
C PHE A 365 -17.86 -13.64 29.99
N VAL A 366 -17.16 -12.76 29.28
CA VAL A 366 -17.46 -11.32 29.22
C VAL A 366 -18.86 -11.10 28.66
N GLY A 367 -19.68 -10.31 29.33
CA GLY A 367 -21.02 -9.94 28.89
C GLY A 367 -21.22 -8.43 28.86
N PRO A 368 -22.20 -7.92 28.09
CA PRO A 368 -22.43 -6.47 27.95
C PRO A 368 -23.25 -5.86 29.07
N ILE A 369 -23.90 -6.66 29.93
CA ILE A 369 -24.85 -6.20 30.96
C ILE A 369 -24.10 -5.73 32.19
N GLY A 370 -24.42 -4.54 32.68
CA GLY A 370 -23.94 -4.00 33.97
C GLY A 370 -22.50 -3.45 33.94
N LEU A 371 -21.90 -3.30 32.77
CA LEU A 371 -20.56 -2.72 32.63
C LEU A 371 -20.59 -1.20 32.93
N LYS A 372 -19.48 -0.71 33.52
CA LYS A 372 -19.27 0.73 33.80
C LYS A 372 -18.51 1.42 32.66
N ILE A 373 -17.77 0.67 31.86
CA ILE A 373 -17.12 1.14 30.64
C ILE A 373 -18.12 1.23 29.49
N PRO A 374 -17.89 2.09 28.48
CA PRO A 374 -18.80 2.20 27.33
C PRO A 374 -18.88 0.91 26.54
N VAL A 375 -20.09 0.54 26.11
CA VAL A 375 -20.35 -0.59 25.22
C VAL A 375 -20.52 -0.06 23.79
N LEU A 376 -19.67 -0.49 22.87
CA LEU A 376 -19.80 -0.24 21.44
C LEU A 376 -20.39 -1.48 20.78
N ALA A 377 -21.50 -1.35 20.08
CA ALA A 377 -22.10 -2.44 19.33
C ALA A 377 -21.73 -2.35 17.86
N ASP A 378 -21.28 -3.46 17.27
CA ASP A 378 -21.11 -3.53 15.82
C ASP A 378 -22.47 -3.50 15.12
N GLU A 379 -22.55 -2.94 13.91
CA GLU A 379 -23.78 -2.88 13.12
C GLU A 379 -24.38 -4.27 12.83
N SER A 380 -23.61 -5.35 12.86
CA SER A 380 -24.10 -6.72 12.73
C SER A 380 -25.04 -7.14 13.85
N THR A 381 -25.04 -6.42 14.98
CA THR A 381 -25.91 -6.70 16.13
C THR A 381 -27.28 -6.02 16.01
N ILE A 382 -27.46 -5.09 15.07
CA ILE A 382 -28.76 -4.48 14.79
C ILE A 382 -29.72 -5.56 14.32
N ASP A 383 -30.91 -5.58 14.90
CA ASP A 383 -31.95 -6.61 14.65
C ASP A 383 -31.57 -8.03 15.15
N MET A 384 -30.54 -8.18 15.97
CA MET A 384 -30.31 -9.40 16.72
C MET A 384 -31.26 -9.46 17.93
N HIS A 385 -31.88 -10.60 18.10
CA HIS A 385 -32.89 -10.85 19.13
C HIS A 385 -32.68 -12.24 19.74
N ASP A 386 -33.17 -12.40 20.98
CA ASP A 386 -33.11 -13.69 21.70
C ASP A 386 -31.70 -14.28 21.76
N CYS A 387 -30.74 -13.43 22.10
CA CYS A 387 -29.33 -13.76 22.00
C CYS A 387 -28.81 -14.51 23.21
N VAL A 388 -27.69 -15.27 22.98
CA VAL A 388 -26.84 -15.82 24.05
C VAL A 388 -25.59 -14.94 24.16
N ALA A 389 -25.18 -14.61 25.39
CA ALA A 389 -24.00 -13.81 25.69
C ALA A 389 -23.26 -14.33 26.93
N GLY A 390 -22.03 -13.85 27.17
CA GLY A 390 -21.37 -14.03 28.45
C GLY A 390 -22.16 -13.37 29.59
N SER A 391 -22.11 -13.92 30.79
CA SER A 391 -22.86 -13.40 31.95
C SER A 391 -22.08 -12.35 32.75
N GLY A 392 -20.77 -12.12 32.45
CA GLY A 392 -19.89 -11.36 33.36
C GLY A 392 -19.41 -12.16 34.56
N LYS A 393 -19.58 -13.49 34.56
CA LYS A 393 -19.20 -14.41 35.64
C LYS A 393 -18.59 -15.68 35.05
N GLU A 394 -17.46 -16.07 35.59
CA GLU A 394 -16.76 -17.29 35.14
C GLU A 394 -17.65 -18.53 35.23
N GLY A 395 -17.68 -19.32 34.17
CA GLY A 395 -18.46 -20.56 34.08
C GLY A 395 -19.95 -20.38 33.79
N PHE A 396 -20.39 -19.16 33.42
CA PHE A 396 -21.79 -18.88 33.14
C PHE A 396 -21.99 -18.05 31.87
N HIS A 397 -23.06 -18.35 31.14
CA HIS A 397 -23.61 -17.56 30.05
C HIS A 397 -25.08 -17.19 30.34
N ILE A 398 -25.61 -16.26 29.59
CA ILE A 398 -26.99 -15.81 29.67
C ILE A 398 -27.71 -15.99 28.34
N LYS A 399 -28.98 -16.40 28.38
CA LYS A 399 -29.90 -16.50 27.24
C LYS A 399 -30.96 -15.39 27.28
N HIS A 400 -31.66 -15.25 26.18
CA HIS A 400 -32.78 -14.32 26.00
C HIS A 400 -32.39 -12.85 26.15
N VAL A 401 -31.15 -12.53 25.75
CA VAL A 401 -30.65 -11.15 25.78
C VAL A 401 -31.22 -10.33 24.64
N GLU A 402 -31.82 -9.18 24.99
CA GLU A 402 -32.35 -8.18 24.05
C GLU A 402 -31.57 -6.88 24.13
N ILE A 403 -31.02 -6.43 23.01
CA ILE A 403 -30.37 -5.13 22.91
C ILE A 403 -31.45 -4.03 23.04
N GLY A 404 -31.19 -3.03 23.90
CA GLY A 404 -32.15 -1.95 24.21
C GLY A 404 -33.08 -2.26 25.36
N ARG A 405 -33.23 -3.54 25.78
CA ARG A 405 -33.93 -3.93 27.02
C ARG A 405 -32.95 -4.20 28.15
N ASP A 406 -31.96 -5.06 27.92
CA ASP A 406 -31.08 -5.58 28.98
C ASP A 406 -29.77 -4.77 29.07
N PHE A 407 -29.33 -4.19 27.98
CA PHE A 407 -28.28 -3.19 27.93
C PHE A 407 -28.49 -2.23 26.74
N THR A 408 -27.97 -1.02 26.87
CA THR A 408 -28.02 -0.01 25.79
C THR A 408 -26.57 0.30 25.35
N PRO A 409 -26.20 0.08 24.10
CA PRO A 409 -24.90 0.49 23.62
C PRO A 409 -24.69 2.00 23.75
N PHE A 410 -23.49 2.41 24.13
CA PHE A 410 -23.05 3.81 24.09
C PHE A 410 -23.09 4.34 22.64
N MET A 411 -22.68 3.51 21.68
CA MET A 411 -22.77 3.79 20.26
C MET A 411 -22.85 2.49 19.44
N THR A 412 -23.32 2.62 18.20
CA THR A 412 -23.32 1.55 17.20
C THR A 412 -22.55 2.01 15.97
N ALA A 413 -21.65 1.19 15.45
CA ALA A 413 -20.82 1.49 14.28
C ALA A 413 -20.36 0.22 13.57
N ASP A 414 -19.97 0.33 12.30
CA ASP A 414 -19.30 -0.75 11.56
C ASP A 414 -17.85 -0.89 12.04
N VAL A 415 -17.58 -1.92 12.83
CA VAL A 415 -16.25 -2.27 13.34
C VAL A 415 -15.87 -3.73 13.02
N ARG A 416 -16.65 -4.43 12.20
CA ARG A 416 -16.34 -5.81 11.83
C ARG A 416 -15.25 -5.89 10.77
N THR A 417 -14.47 -6.96 10.80
CA THR A 417 -13.60 -7.37 9.70
C THR A 417 -14.46 -7.99 8.60
N CYS A 418 -14.32 -7.48 7.37
CA CYS A 418 -14.94 -8.09 6.20
C CYS A 418 -14.11 -9.28 5.71
N LYS A 419 -14.78 -10.29 5.14
CA LYS A 419 -14.16 -11.52 4.65
C LYS A 419 -14.69 -11.93 3.28
N GLU A 420 -14.02 -12.88 2.66
CA GLU A 420 -14.48 -13.49 1.41
C GLU A 420 -15.90 -14.05 1.56
N GLY A 421 -16.73 -13.81 0.55
CA GLY A 421 -18.15 -14.20 0.55
C GLY A 421 -19.10 -13.22 1.24
N ASP A 422 -18.61 -12.19 1.93
CA ASP A 422 -19.46 -11.09 2.40
C ASP A 422 -20.06 -10.30 1.23
N CYS A 423 -21.20 -9.64 1.47
CA CYS A 423 -21.89 -8.89 0.43
C CYS A 423 -21.33 -7.48 0.28
N CYS A 424 -21.06 -7.08 -0.96
CA CYS A 424 -20.69 -5.73 -1.32
C CYS A 424 -21.71 -4.69 -0.82
N PRO A 425 -21.31 -3.59 -0.20
CA PRO A 425 -22.22 -2.58 0.30
C PRO A 425 -22.91 -1.80 -0.83
N GLU A 426 -22.32 -1.76 -2.02
CA GLU A 426 -22.83 -0.99 -3.16
C GLU A 426 -23.82 -1.79 -4.02
N CYS A 427 -23.47 -3.02 -4.40
CA CYS A 427 -24.31 -3.81 -5.31
C CYS A 427 -24.85 -5.12 -4.71
N GLY A 428 -24.30 -5.59 -3.58
CA GLY A 428 -24.67 -6.86 -2.95
C GLY A 428 -23.99 -8.09 -3.52
N GLY A 429 -23.09 -7.95 -4.50
CA GLY A 429 -22.26 -9.03 -5.02
C GLY A 429 -21.35 -9.64 -3.94
N LYS A 430 -20.94 -10.89 -4.11
CA LYS A 430 -20.09 -11.58 -3.12
C LYS A 430 -18.63 -11.23 -3.31
N PHE A 431 -17.95 -10.78 -2.26
CA PHE A 431 -16.53 -10.48 -2.29
C PHE A 431 -15.67 -11.70 -2.54
N TYR A 432 -14.62 -11.51 -3.31
CA TYR A 432 -13.47 -12.40 -3.35
C TYR A 432 -12.22 -11.66 -2.84
N MET A 433 -11.24 -12.42 -2.36
CA MET A 433 -10.01 -11.85 -1.81
C MET A 433 -8.83 -12.07 -2.74
N LYS A 434 -7.92 -11.10 -2.77
CA LYS A 434 -6.62 -11.14 -3.43
C LYS A 434 -5.56 -10.56 -2.52
N LYS A 435 -4.32 -11.03 -2.71
CA LYS A 435 -3.15 -10.35 -2.17
C LYS A 435 -2.70 -9.27 -3.12
N GLY A 436 -2.17 -8.17 -2.59
CA GLY A 436 -1.69 -7.05 -3.38
C GLY A 436 -0.47 -6.35 -2.80
N ASN A 437 0.27 -5.69 -3.70
CA ASN A 437 1.35 -4.77 -3.35
C ASN A 437 0.89 -3.34 -3.63
N GLU A 438 0.99 -2.47 -2.63
CA GLU A 438 0.78 -1.03 -2.75
C GLU A 438 1.92 -0.38 -3.54
N LEU A 439 1.60 0.21 -4.69
CA LEU A 439 2.57 0.93 -5.53
C LEU A 439 2.52 2.43 -5.30
N GLY A 440 1.34 2.95 -5.05
CA GLY A 440 1.11 4.36 -4.81
C GLY A 440 -0.07 4.57 -3.88
N HIS A 441 -0.04 5.70 -3.17
CA HIS A 441 -1.06 6.07 -2.20
C HIS A 441 -1.35 7.56 -2.32
N ILE A 442 -2.61 7.94 -2.32
CA ILE A 442 -3.06 9.32 -2.43
C ILE A 442 -3.99 9.69 -1.28
N PHE A 443 -3.84 10.90 -0.73
CA PHE A 443 -4.52 11.34 0.48
C PHE A 443 -5.12 12.73 0.34
N LYS A 444 -6.29 12.95 0.96
CA LYS A 444 -6.88 14.26 1.21
C LYS A 444 -6.55 14.67 2.65
N LEU A 445 -5.43 15.39 2.84
CA LEU A 445 -4.91 15.75 4.18
C LEU A 445 -5.71 16.87 4.88
N GLY A 446 -6.42 17.70 4.10
CA GLY A 446 -7.07 18.88 4.61
C GLY A 446 -6.06 19.93 5.11
N SER A 447 -6.37 20.63 6.19
CA SER A 447 -5.51 21.71 6.71
C SER A 447 -4.56 21.28 7.84
N LYS A 448 -4.33 19.99 8.06
CA LYS A 448 -3.54 19.47 9.18
C LYS A 448 -2.16 20.11 9.27
N TYR A 449 -1.37 20.05 8.21
CA TYR A 449 0.00 20.58 8.16
C TYR A 449 0.04 22.10 7.97
N THR A 450 -0.76 22.63 7.08
CA THR A 450 -0.81 24.07 6.84
C THR A 450 -1.24 24.87 8.08
N LYS A 451 -2.15 24.30 8.88
CA LYS A 451 -2.59 24.90 10.15
C LYS A 451 -1.50 24.81 11.23
N SER A 452 -0.90 23.62 11.46
CA SER A 452 0.12 23.44 12.49
C SER A 452 1.39 24.27 12.20
N MET A 453 1.72 24.47 10.91
CA MET A 453 2.89 25.23 10.46
C MET A 453 2.55 26.68 10.04
N ASN A 454 1.36 27.19 10.40
CA ASN A 454 0.93 28.57 10.21
C ASN A 454 1.04 29.08 8.75
N VAL A 455 0.68 28.26 7.76
CA VAL A 455 0.62 28.69 6.36
C VAL A 455 -0.69 29.40 6.09
N THR A 456 -0.62 30.65 5.63
CA THR A 456 -1.79 31.44 5.25
C THR A 456 -1.54 32.24 3.97
N TYR A 457 -2.61 32.53 3.25
CA TYR A 457 -2.61 33.42 2.08
C TYR A 457 -3.76 34.43 2.19
N LEU A 458 -3.70 35.52 1.43
CA LEU A 458 -4.81 36.45 1.34
C LEU A 458 -5.89 35.91 0.39
N GLY A 459 -7.05 35.62 0.95
CA GLY A 459 -8.24 35.22 0.21
C GLY A 459 -8.84 36.38 -0.59
N GLU A 460 -9.87 36.12 -1.37
CA GLU A 460 -10.57 37.13 -2.19
C GLU A 460 -11.12 38.31 -1.36
N SER A 461 -11.51 38.06 -0.13
CA SER A 461 -11.98 39.09 0.82
C SER A 461 -10.85 39.91 1.46
N GLY A 462 -9.58 39.62 1.12
CA GLY A 462 -8.41 40.27 1.75
C GLY A 462 -8.11 39.77 3.17
N LYS A 463 -8.78 38.71 3.64
CA LYS A 463 -8.51 38.09 4.95
C LYS A 463 -7.55 36.91 4.80
N PRO A 464 -6.73 36.60 5.84
CA PRO A 464 -5.91 35.41 5.86
C PRO A 464 -6.77 34.13 5.83
N VAL A 465 -6.39 33.18 4.97
CA VAL A 465 -7.03 31.85 4.83
C VAL A 465 -5.94 30.80 4.88
N THR A 466 -6.22 29.67 5.51
CA THR A 466 -5.32 28.49 5.54
C THR A 466 -5.64 27.59 4.36
N PRO A 467 -4.69 27.23 3.49
CA PRO A 467 -4.93 26.32 2.38
C PRO A 467 -5.13 24.87 2.89
N VAL A 468 -5.83 24.07 2.10
CA VAL A 468 -5.93 22.63 2.28
C VAL A 468 -4.90 21.92 1.41
N MET A 469 -4.54 20.69 1.77
CA MET A 469 -3.49 19.92 1.11
C MET A 469 -3.96 18.52 0.74
N GLY A 470 -3.45 18.02 -0.38
CA GLY A 470 -3.36 16.60 -0.68
C GLY A 470 -1.91 16.11 -0.63
N CYS A 471 -1.70 14.82 -0.43
CA CYS A 471 -0.39 14.21 -0.62
C CYS A 471 -0.51 12.92 -1.43
N TYR A 472 0.50 12.66 -2.26
CA TYR A 472 0.46 11.64 -3.29
C TYR A 472 1.83 10.99 -3.40
N GLY A 473 1.94 9.66 -3.16
CA GLY A 473 3.22 8.96 -3.15
C GLY A 473 3.25 7.78 -4.12
N ILE A 474 4.39 7.56 -4.79
CA ILE A 474 4.72 6.33 -5.52
C ILE A 474 6.07 5.82 -5.04
N GLY A 475 6.12 4.56 -4.58
CA GLY A 475 7.36 3.86 -4.30
C GLY A 475 8.04 3.43 -5.59
N VAL A 476 9.07 4.16 -6.04
CA VAL A 476 9.72 3.93 -7.35
C VAL A 476 10.42 2.57 -7.39
N ASP A 477 11.16 2.23 -6.34
CA ASP A 477 11.83 0.94 -6.18
C ASP A 477 10.84 -0.21 -6.13
N ARG A 478 9.77 -0.05 -5.34
CA ARG A 478 8.69 -1.03 -5.22
C ARG A 478 7.97 -1.24 -6.53
N THR A 479 7.73 -0.17 -7.29
CA THR A 479 7.15 -0.26 -8.63
C THR A 479 8.03 -1.07 -9.57
N LEU A 480 9.35 -0.81 -9.60
CA LEU A 480 10.29 -1.58 -10.41
C LEU A 480 10.32 -3.06 -10.01
N ALA A 481 10.34 -3.36 -8.70
CA ALA A 481 10.28 -4.74 -8.20
C ALA A 481 8.97 -5.42 -8.59
N SER A 482 7.83 -4.73 -8.49
CA SER A 482 6.51 -5.27 -8.86
C SER A 482 6.36 -5.51 -10.36
N ILE A 483 7.01 -4.69 -11.21
CA ILE A 483 7.10 -4.97 -12.64
C ILE A 483 7.77 -6.34 -12.86
N ILE A 484 8.91 -6.59 -12.21
CA ILE A 484 9.64 -7.85 -12.34
C ILE A 484 8.85 -9.02 -11.74
N GLU A 485 8.19 -8.81 -10.60
CA GLU A 485 7.37 -9.83 -9.95
C GLU A 485 6.20 -10.29 -10.83
N GLY A 486 5.57 -9.36 -11.57
CA GLY A 486 4.48 -9.68 -12.50
C GLY A 486 4.92 -10.09 -13.91
N HIS A 487 6.18 -9.87 -14.27
CA HIS A 487 6.69 -10.08 -15.63
C HIS A 487 7.98 -10.91 -15.61
N HIS A 488 7.86 -12.19 -15.35
CA HIS A 488 8.98 -13.13 -15.40
C HIS A 488 8.52 -14.54 -15.80
N ASP A 489 9.48 -15.38 -16.15
CA ASP A 489 9.32 -16.83 -16.31
C ASP A 489 10.48 -17.57 -15.62
N ASP A 490 10.53 -18.89 -15.75
CA ASP A 490 11.58 -19.72 -15.15
C ASP A 490 13.00 -19.38 -15.62
N LYS A 491 13.14 -18.70 -16.76
CA LYS A 491 14.43 -18.34 -17.37
C LYS A 491 14.92 -16.96 -16.90
N GLY A 492 14.02 -16.05 -16.55
CA GLY A 492 14.39 -14.70 -16.13
C GLY A 492 13.28 -13.67 -16.31
N ILE A 493 13.66 -12.41 -16.38
CA ILE A 493 12.74 -11.28 -16.48
C ILE A 493 12.13 -11.21 -17.90
N CYS A 494 10.87 -10.75 -17.97
CA CYS A 494 10.15 -10.48 -19.23
C CYS A 494 9.72 -9.00 -19.28
N TRP A 495 10.68 -8.10 -19.47
CA TRP A 495 10.43 -6.65 -19.37
C TRP A 495 9.34 -6.14 -20.31
N PRO A 496 8.40 -5.29 -19.82
CA PRO A 496 7.68 -4.37 -20.68
C PRO A 496 8.66 -3.47 -21.46
N MET A 497 8.40 -3.23 -22.74
CA MET A 497 9.32 -2.51 -23.63
C MET A 497 9.71 -1.12 -23.14
N THR A 498 8.82 -0.44 -22.42
CA THR A 498 8.99 0.92 -21.91
C THR A 498 10.05 1.02 -20.80
N VAL A 499 10.24 -0.02 -20.01
CA VAL A 499 11.12 -0.03 -18.82
C VAL A 499 12.30 -0.98 -18.95
N ALA A 500 12.39 -1.75 -20.04
CA ALA A 500 13.53 -2.63 -20.32
C ALA A 500 14.85 -1.86 -20.32
N PRO A 501 15.94 -2.39 -19.72
CA PRO A 501 17.23 -1.70 -19.68
C PRO A 501 17.81 -1.43 -21.07
N TYR A 502 17.60 -2.36 -21.98
CA TYR A 502 17.80 -2.24 -23.42
C TYR A 502 16.65 -2.94 -24.14
N GLN A 503 16.19 -2.37 -25.25
CA GLN A 503 15.07 -2.88 -26.03
C GLN A 503 15.46 -4.08 -26.89
N VAL A 504 16.70 -4.07 -27.40
CA VAL A 504 17.24 -5.10 -28.27
C VAL A 504 18.63 -5.53 -27.80
N ALA A 505 18.87 -6.84 -27.79
CA ALA A 505 20.20 -7.42 -27.63
C ALA A 505 20.66 -8.02 -28.96
N VAL A 506 21.80 -7.56 -29.51
CA VAL A 506 22.48 -8.16 -30.68
C VAL A 506 23.60 -9.05 -30.17
N ILE A 507 23.54 -10.34 -30.46
CA ILE A 507 24.42 -11.36 -29.89
C ILE A 507 25.11 -12.15 -31.01
N PRO A 508 26.31 -11.76 -31.43
CA PRO A 508 27.13 -12.62 -32.25
C PRO A 508 27.61 -13.84 -31.45
N VAL A 509 27.45 -15.04 -32.02
CA VAL A 509 27.94 -16.30 -31.43
C VAL A 509 29.43 -16.19 -31.11
N GLN A 510 30.18 -15.61 -32.02
CA GLN A 510 31.56 -15.16 -31.81
C GLN A 510 31.70 -13.75 -32.41
N TYR A 511 32.31 -12.83 -31.65
CA TYR A 511 32.51 -11.46 -32.12
C TYR A 511 33.79 -11.34 -32.95
N LYS A 512 33.77 -11.98 -34.16
CA LYS A 512 34.85 -11.98 -35.14
C LYS A 512 34.32 -12.20 -36.54
N ASP A 513 35.18 -11.93 -37.52
CA ASP A 513 34.95 -12.18 -38.93
C ASP A 513 33.57 -11.65 -39.40
N GLN A 514 32.91 -12.32 -40.29
CA GLN A 514 31.63 -11.94 -40.88
C GLN A 514 30.52 -11.74 -39.80
N MET A 515 30.52 -12.56 -38.74
CA MET A 515 29.53 -12.39 -37.64
C MET A 515 29.68 -11.02 -36.94
N LYS A 516 30.92 -10.54 -36.80
CA LYS A 516 31.18 -9.19 -36.23
C LYS A 516 30.67 -8.12 -37.18
N GLU A 517 30.97 -8.19 -38.47
CA GLU A 517 30.53 -7.19 -39.46
C GLU A 517 29.01 -7.07 -39.51
N VAL A 518 28.29 -8.21 -39.55
CA VAL A 518 26.84 -8.25 -39.58
C VAL A 518 26.25 -7.72 -38.24
N ALA A 519 26.81 -8.12 -37.11
CA ALA A 519 26.34 -7.66 -35.82
C ALA A 519 26.56 -6.15 -35.60
N ASP A 520 27.71 -5.62 -36.02
CA ASP A 520 28.01 -4.18 -35.97
C ASP A 520 27.06 -3.40 -36.90
N SER A 521 26.78 -3.87 -38.13
CA SER A 521 25.80 -3.24 -39.02
C SER A 521 24.42 -3.15 -38.42
N ILE A 522 23.87 -4.25 -37.91
CA ILE A 522 22.56 -4.28 -37.25
C ILE A 522 22.55 -3.34 -36.01
N TYR A 523 23.60 -3.38 -35.21
CA TYR A 523 23.74 -2.52 -34.02
C TYR A 523 23.75 -1.03 -34.41
N ASP A 524 24.51 -0.65 -35.43
CA ASP A 524 24.61 0.75 -35.88
C ASP A 524 23.28 1.25 -36.46
N GLU A 525 22.61 0.45 -37.30
CA GLU A 525 21.30 0.77 -37.88
C GLU A 525 20.24 0.99 -36.78
N LEU A 526 20.16 0.09 -35.79
CA LEU A 526 19.24 0.21 -34.68
C LEU A 526 19.55 1.44 -33.81
N THR A 527 20.82 1.69 -33.51
CA THR A 527 21.26 2.84 -32.72
C THR A 527 20.94 4.15 -33.43
N ASN A 528 21.19 4.22 -34.77
CA ASN A 528 20.86 5.40 -35.57
C ASN A 528 19.36 5.66 -35.68
N ALA A 529 18.53 4.63 -35.55
CA ALA A 529 17.06 4.75 -35.46
C ALA A 529 16.55 5.11 -34.06
N GLY A 530 17.45 5.33 -33.10
CA GLY A 530 17.09 5.70 -31.71
C GLY A 530 16.65 4.52 -30.83
N ILE A 531 16.88 3.27 -31.27
CA ILE A 531 16.59 2.07 -30.47
C ILE A 531 17.69 1.88 -29.42
N GLU A 532 17.33 1.54 -28.20
CA GLU A 532 18.28 1.23 -27.13
C GLU A 532 18.80 -0.21 -27.26
N VAL A 533 20.01 -0.33 -27.78
CA VAL A 533 20.63 -1.62 -28.16
C VAL A 533 21.83 -1.93 -27.27
N ILE A 534 21.97 -3.20 -26.90
CA ILE A 534 23.20 -3.77 -26.36
C ILE A 534 23.79 -4.77 -27.37
N LEU A 535 25.08 -4.62 -27.68
CA LEU A 535 25.85 -5.57 -28.50
C LEU A 535 26.71 -6.44 -27.58
N ASP A 536 26.48 -7.76 -27.57
CA ASP A 536 27.30 -8.68 -26.77
C ASP A 536 28.60 -9.05 -27.47
N ASP A 537 29.56 -8.14 -27.36
CA ASP A 537 30.91 -8.26 -27.90
C ASP A 537 31.87 -9.02 -26.97
N ARG A 538 31.40 -9.60 -25.87
CA ARG A 538 32.21 -10.36 -24.91
C ARG A 538 32.80 -11.61 -25.55
N ASN A 539 34.02 -11.98 -25.13
CA ASN A 539 34.65 -13.23 -25.49
C ASN A 539 34.18 -14.38 -24.57
N GLU A 540 32.85 -14.61 -24.57
CA GLU A 540 32.23 -15.66 -23.75
C GLU A 540 31.65 -16.77 -24.64
N ARG A 541 31.42 -17.95 -24.03
CA ARG A 541 30.74 -19.06 -24.70
C ARG A 541 29.31 -18.66 -25.08
N PRO A 542 28.80 -19.10 -26.24
CA PRO A 542 27.43 -18.75 -26.67
C PRO A 542 26.35 -19.04 -25.61
N GLY A 543 26.46 -20.20 -24.94
CA GLY A 543 25.53 -20.57 -23.88
C GLY A 543 25.48 -19.56 -22.71
N VAL A 544 26.61 -18.96 -22.33
CA VAL A 544 26.68 -17.92 -21.29
C VAL A 544 25.96 -16.67 -21.79
N LYS A 545 26.26 -16.21 -23.02
CA LYS A 545 25.60 -15.02 -23.60
C LYS A 545 24.08 -15.19 -23.68
N PHE A 546 23.60 -16.38 -24.06
CA PHE A 546 22.16 -16.66 -24.17
C PHE A 546 21.49 -16.73 -22.82
N THR A 547 22.12 -17.40 -21.84
CA THR A 547 21.59 -17.47 -20.46
C THR A 547 21.53 -16.09 -19.82
N ASP A 548 22.58 -15.28 -19.95
CA ASP A 548 22.60 -13.91 -19.44
C ASP A 548 21.50 -13.05 -20.08
N SER A 549 21.33 -13.18 -21.41
CA SER A 549 20.31 -12.44 -22.16
C SER A 549 18.89 -12.80 -21.71
N GLU A 550 18.62 -14.09 -21.47
CA GLU A 550 17.31 -14.56 -20.99
C GLU A 550 17.07 -14.16 -19.54
N LEU A 551 18.09 -14.28 -18.67
CA LEU A 551 18.01 -13.91 -17.26
C LEU A 551 17.77 -12.40 -17.09
N ILE A 552 18.52 -11.55 -17.81
CA ILE A 552 18.35 -10.09 -17.80
C ILE A 552 17.01 -9.71 -18.45
N GLY A 553 16.59 -10.48 -19.48
CA GLY A 553 15.26 -10.38 -20.06
C GLY A 553 15.09 -9.31 -21.13
N TYR A 554 16.08 -9.11 -22.01
CA TYR A 554 15.93 -8.16 -23.10
C TYR A 554 14.72 -8.51 -23.99
N PRO A 555 13.79 -7.56 -24.27
CA PRO A 555 12.53 -7.83 -24.99
C PRO A 555 12.70 -8.46 -26.37
N LEU A 556 13.78 -8.12 -27.07
CA LEU A 556 14.14 -8.71 -28.35
C LEU A 556 15.61 -9.13 -28.38
N ARG A 557 15.86 -10.34 -28.87
CA ARG A 557 17.20 -10.86 -29.11
C ARG A 557 17.39 -11.14 -30.60
N ILE A 558 18.51 -10.63 -31.18
CA ILE A 558 18.97 -10.94 -32.55
C ILE A 558 20.29 -11.68 -32.41
N VAL A 559 20.34 -12.94 -32.87
CA VAL A 559 21.55 -13.77 -32.81
C VAL A 559 22.18 -13.90 -34.19
N VAL A 560 23.46 -13.54 -34.27
CA VAL A 560 24.28 -13.69 -35.50
C VAL A 560 25.16 -14.90 -35.34
N GLY A 561 24.80 -15.98 -36.03
CA GLY A 561 25.53 -17.25 -36.03
C GLY A 561 26.02 -17.64 -37.42
N ASP A 562 27.26 -18.14 -37.54
CA ASP A 562 27.88 -18.52 -38.78
C ASP A 562 27.03 -19.51 -39.61
N LYS A 563 26.37 -20.46 -38.93
CA LYS A 563 25.51 -21.48 -39.59
C LYS A 563 24.25 -20.91 -40.23
N ASN A 564 23.79 -19.75 -39.78
CA ASN A 564 22.54 -19.16 -40.25
C ASN A 564 22.78 -18.06 -41.30
N LEU A 565 23.99 -17.54 -41.42
CA LEU A 565 24.31 -16.50 -42.41
C LEU A 565 23.98 -16.94 -43.84
N PRO A 566 23.33 -16.07 -44.64
CA PRO A 566 23.11 -14.63 -44.46
C PRO A 566 21.89 -14.26 -43.59
N ASN A 567 21.20 -15.21 -42.96
CA ASN A 567 20.11 -14.97 -42.05
C ASN A 567 20.60 -14.84 -40.60
N VAL A 568 19.78 -14.22 -39.75
CA VAL A 568 19.97 -14.11 -38.31
C VAL A 568 18.73 -14.63 -37.57
N GLU A 569 18.91 -15.07 -36.33
CA GLU A 569 17.79 -15.46 -35.50
C GLU A 569 17.17 -14.21 -34.86
N PHE A 570 15.88 -14.04 -35.06
CA PHE A 570 15.06 -12.97 -34.47
C PHE A 570 14.11 -13.59 -33.43
N LYS A 571 14.30 -13.26 -32.16
CA LYS A 571 13.50 -13.88 -31.08
C LYS A 571 12.99 -12.84 -30.06
N PRO A 572 11.70 -12.50 -30.06
CA PRO A 572 11.07 -11.84 -28.92
C PRO A 572 11.25 -12.66 -27.64
N ARG A 573 11.40 -12.01 -26.49
CA ARG A 573 11.68 -12.67 -25.18
C ARG A 573 10.63 -13.72 -24.80
N THR A 574 9.38 -13.44 -25.10
CA THR A 574 8.25 -14.32 -24.78
C THR A 574 7.92 -15.35 -25.85
N ALA A 575 8.59 -15.28 -27.02
CA ALA A 575 8.38 -16.26 -28.08
C ALA A 575 9.04 -17.60 -27.74
N GLU A 576 8.40 -18.70 -28.09
CA GLU A 576 8.94 -20.03 -27.88
C GLU A 576 10.14 -20.28 -28.80
N ASN A 577 10.00 -19.97 -30.08
CA ASN A 577 11.00 -20.22 -31.11
C ASN A 577 11.51 -18.92 -31.75
N ALA A 578 12.76 -18.98 -32.27
CA ALA A 578 13.33 -17.92 -33.08
C ALA A 578 12.85 -18.04 -34.53
N GLU A 579 12.68 -16.91 -35.19
CA GLU A 579 12.46 -16.80 -36.63
C GLU A 579 13.77 -16.48 -37.32
N LEU A 580 14.02 -17.09 -38.50
CA LEU A 580 15.16 -16.74 -39.36
C LEU A 580 14.76 -15.58 -40.29
N VAL A 581 15.49 -14.48 -40.18
CA VAL A 581 15.27 -13.25 -40.95
C VAL A 581 16.54 -12.91 -41.72
N PRO A 582 16.48 -12.43 -42.98
CA PRO A 582 17.64 -11.93 -43.65
C PRO A 582 18.35 -10.84 -42.84
N ALA A 583 19.66 -10.91 -42.70
CA ALA A 583 20.42 -9.93 -41.88
C ALA A 583 20.19 -8.49 -42.37
N THR A 584 19.97 -8.27 -43.64
CA THR A 584 19.67 -6.98 -44.26
C THR A 584 18.28 -6.41 -43.87
N GLU A 585 17.37 -7.24 -43.38
CA GLU A 585 16.02 -6.84 -42.99
C GLU A 585 15.84 -6.81 -41.45
N ALA A 586 16.78 -7.39 -40.72
CA ALA A 586 16.68 -7.61 -39.29
C ALA A 586 16.52 -6.31 -38.48
N ALA A 587 17.28 -5.27 -38.83
CA ALA A 587 17.20 -3.97 -38.17
C ALA A 587 15.83 -3.28 -38.40
N ALA A 588 15.34 -3.26 -39.65
CA ALA A 588 14.04 -2.66 -39.98
C ALA A 588 12.89 -3.38 -39.26
N LYS A 589 12.93 -4.73 -39.24
CA LYS A 589 11.94 -5.53 -38.49
C LYS A 589 11.99 -5.27 -37.00
N ALA A 590 13.18 -5.14 -36.40
CA ALA A 590 13.34 -4.84 -34.98
C ALA A 590 12.86 -3.45 -34.64
N ILE A 591 13.10 -2.44 -35.47
CA ILE A 591 12.57 -1.08 -35.27
C ILE A 591 11.04 -1.10 -35.24
N GLN A 592 10.42 -1.80 -36.20
CA GLN A 592 8.98 -1.91 -36.26
C GLN A 592 8.43 -2.63 -35.01
N PHE A 593 9.01 -3.76 -34.63
CA PHE A 593 8.63 -4.51 -33.43
C PHE A 593 8.70 -3.64 -32.17
N VAL A 594 9.79 -2.91 -31.95
CA VAL A 594 9.94 -2.03 -30.78
C VAL A 594 8.89 -0.94 -30.77
N ARG A 595 8.61 -0.31 -31.92
CA ARG A 595 7.57 0.73 -32.03
C ARG A 595 6.17 0.21 -31.74
N ASP A 596 5.84 -0.98 -32.24
CA ASP A 596 4.54 -1.61 -32.02
C ASP A 596 4.34 -1.96 -30.53
N GLU A 597 5.37 -2.51 -29.87
CA GLU A 597 5.32 -2.81 -28.43
C GLU A 597 5.22 -1.54 -27.57
N LEU A 598 5.94 -0.48 -27.92
CA LEU A 598 5.83 0.81 -27.23
C LEU A 598 4.44 1.44 -27.41
N ALA A 599 3.84 1.31 -28.60
CA ALA A 599 2.51 1.85 -28.88
C ALA A 599 1.42 1.18 -28.02
N LYS A 600 1.54 -0.13 -27.76
CA LYS A 600 0.58 -0.87 -26.89
C LYS A 600 0.53 -0.31 -25.47
N LEU A 601 1.64 0.21 -24.96
CA LEU A 601 1.76 0.68 -23.59
C LEU A 601 1.54 2.20 -23.45
N ASN A 602 1.75 2.98 -24.50
CA ASN A 602 1.62 4.44 -24.51
C ASN A 602 0.24 4.91 -25.02
N GLY A 603 -0.63 3.98 -25.44
CA GLY A 603 -1.96 4.25 -26.00
C GLY A 603 -3.08 4.47 -25.01
#